data_79f7b3e5e18194e3856a29fe0f714913
#
_entry.id   79f7b3e5e18194e3856a29fe0f714913
#
_cell.length_a   1.000
_cell.length_b   1.000
_cell.length_c   1.000
_cell.angle_alpha   90.00
_cell.angle_beta   90.00
_cell.angle_gamma   90.00
#
_symmetry.space_group_name_H-M   'P 1'
#
loop_
_entity.id
_entity.type
_entity.pdbx_description
1 polymer ?
#
loop_
_entity_poly.entity_id
_entity_poly.type
_entity_poly.pdbx_seq_one_letter_code
_entity_poly.pdbx_strand_id
1 'polypeptide(L)'
;MTDQYVPKLRQRFLEDMQIKGLQPKTQTMYLRAMRDFTRFLDHAPDSATPEELRAFQLDMKERGVGAPTFNNRLTVLSFFFASTCPRPEMKRHMRYQRAAKKIPVVLSAEEVARIIEAAPGPGLRYRAAFSVAYGGGLRASEVTHLKVGDI
;
A
#
# COMPACT_ATOMS: atom_id res chain seq x y z
N MET A 1 -12.10 1.46 -27.98
CA MET A 1 -13.44 1.97 -27.57
C MET A 1 -13.72 1.76 -26.08
N THR A 2 -12.76 1.98 -25.19
CA THR A 2 -12.87 1.62 -23.77
C THR A 2 -12.75 2.82 -22.81
N ASP A 3 -12.58 4.03 -23.31
CA ASP A 3 -12.21 5.18 -22.49
C ASP A 3 -13.39 5.97 -21.87
N GLN A 4 -14.62 5.77 -22.29
CA GLN A 4 -15.76 6.56 -21.78
C GLN A 4 -16.41 6.01 -20.50
N TYR A 5 -16.26 4.73 -20.21
CA TYR A 5 -16.85 4.11 -19.01
C TYR A 5 -15.96 4.21 -17.78
N VAL A 6 -14.66 4.17 -17.98
CA VAL A 6 -13.64 4.23 -16.91
C VAL A 6 -13.70 5.52 -16.06
N PRO A 7 -13.95 6.72 -16.63
CA PRO A 7 -14.01 7.96 -15.83
C PRO A 7 -15.12 7.96 -14.79
N LYS A 8 -16.34 7.52 -15.14
CA LYS A 8 -17.49 7.52 -14.20
C LYS A 8 -17.31 6.51 -13.08
N LEU A 9 -16.87 5.30 -13.43
CA LEU A 9 -16.61 4.25 -12.45
C LEU A 9 -15.45 4.62 -11.50
N ARG A 10 -14.39 5.22 -12.05
CA ARG A 10 -13.27 5.74 -11.27
C ARG A 10 -13.71 6.86 -10.32
N GLN A 11 -14.57 7.76 -10.79
CA GLN A 11 -15.10 8.84 -9.97
C GLN A 11 -15.93 8.27 -8.81
N ARG A 12 -16.84 7.35 -9.10
CA ARG A 12 -17.63 6.67 -8.05
C ARG A 12 -16.75 5.94 -7.04
N PHE A 13 -15.72 5.25 -7.50
CA PHE A 13 -14.76 4.58 -6.62
C PHE A 13 -14.03 5.56 -5.70
N LEU A 14 -13.67 6.75 -6.21
CA LEU A 14 -13.09 7.83 -5.40
C LEU A 14 -14.07 8.34 -4.34
N GLU A 15 -15.32 8.57 -4.71
CA GLU A 15 -16.38 9.02 -3.79
C GLU A 15 -16.61 7.99 -2.67
N ASP A 16 -16.68 6.70 -3.00
CA ASP A 16 -16.82 5.61 -2.02
C ASP A 16 -15.64 5.57 -1.04
N MET A 17 -14.41 5.80 -1.54
CA MET A 17 -13.23 5.89 -0.69
C MET A 17 -13.27 7.12 0.22
N GLN A 18 -13.78 8.26 -0.25
CA GLN A 18 -13.96 9.48 0.54
C GLN A 18 -15.03 9.26 1.61
N ILE A 19 -16.17 8.69 1.26
CA ILE A 19 -17.25 8.35 2.21
C ILE A 19 -16.71 7.42 3.31
N LYS A 20 -15.82 6.48 2.95
CA LYS A 20 -15.15 5.60 3.93
C LYS A 20 -14.08 6.33 4.76
N GLY A 21 -13.75 7.57 4.47
CA GLY A 21 -12.72 8.33 5.18
C GLY A 21 -11.29 7.89 4.88
N LEU A 22 -11.03 7.28 3.72
CA LEU A 22 -9.68 6.87 3.36
C LEU A 22 -8.78 8.07 3.05
N GLN A 23 -7.57 8.05 3.61
CA GLN A 23 -6.58 9.11 3.40
C GLN A 23 -6.14 9.21 1.93
N PRO A 24 -5.78 10.40 1.41
CA PRO A 24 -5.41 10.62 0.01
C PRO A 24 -4.31 9.67 -0.50
N LYS A 25 -3.32 9.36 0.35
CA LYS A 25 -2.26 8.41 0.02
C LYS A 25 -2.82 6.99 -0.21
N THR A 26 -3.79 6.58 0.60
CA THR A 26 -4.48 5.28 0.45
C THR A 26 -5.34 5.26 -0.81
N GLN A 27 -6.07 6.35 -1.09
CA GLN A 27 -6.85 6.47 -2.33
C GLN A 27 -5.97 6.33 -3.57
N THR A 28 -4.80 6.98 -3.58
CA THR A 28 -3.82 6.85 -4.69
C THR A 28 -3.35 5.42 -4.87
N MET A 29 -3.07 4.72 -3.77
CA MET A 29 -2.67 3.30 -3.80
C MET A 29 -3.79 2.41 -4.34
N TYR A 30 -5.02 2.65 -3.94
CA TYR A 30 -6.20 1.91 -4.42
C TYR A 30 -6.42 2.12 -5.92
N LEU A 31 -6.31 3.36 -6.40
CA LEU A 31 -6.41 3.67 -7.83
C LEU A 31 -5.31 2.98 -8.65
N ARG A 32 -4.10 2.88 -8.12
CA ARG A 32 -3.00 2.13 -8.80
C ARG A 32 -3.33 0.65 -8.91
N ALA A 33 -3.82 0.04 -7.84
CA ALA A 33 -4.21 -1.37 -7.86
C ALA A 33 -5.37 -1.64 -8.84
N MET A 34 -6.38 -0.76 -8.88
CA MET A 34 -7.47 -0.86 -9.85
C MET A 34 -7.00 -0.68 -11.29
N ARG A 35 -6.05 0.23 -11.54
CA ARG A 35 -5.46 0.40 -12.87
C ARG A 35 -4.73 -0.87 -13.34
N ASP A 36 -3.98 -1.53 -12.46
CA ASP A 36 -3.31 -2.80 -12.78
C ASP A 36 -4.34 -3.88 -13.13
N PHE A 37 -5.42 -3.98 -12.39
CA PHE A 37 -6.50 -4.94 -12.65
C PHE A 37 -7.23 -4.64 -13.97
N THR A 38 -7.63 -3.39 -14.20
CA THR A 38 -8.30 -2.97 -15.45
C THR A 38 -7.41 -3.23 -16.67
N ARG A 39 -6.10 -2.96 -16.54
CA ARG A 39 -5.14 -3.24 -17.63
C ARG A 39 -5.02 -4.74 -17.92
N PHE A 40 -5.09 -5.58 -16.90
CA PHE A 40 -5.07 -7.03 -17.06
C PHE A 40 -6.34 -7.55 -17.76
N LEU A 41 -7.50 -7.00 -17.42
CA LEU A 41 -8.80 -7.41 -17.99
C LEU A 41 -8.98 -6.97 -19.44
N ASP A 42 -8.37 -5.85 -19.85
CA ASP A 42 -8.62 -5.14 -21.12
C ASP A 42 -10.09 -4.72 -21.34
N HIS A 43 -10.88 -4.67 -20.27
CA HIS A 43 -12.26 -4.17 -20.25
C HIS A 43 -12.62 -3.56 -18.86
N ALA A 44 -13.84 -3.03 -18.74
CA ALA A 44 -14.30 -2.40 -17.51
C ALA A 44 -14.36 -3.40 -16.32
N PRO A 45 -13.79 -3.07 -15.14
CA PRO A 45 -13.62 -4.00 -14.03
C PRO A 45 -14.93 -4.39 -13.34
N ASP A 46 -16.03 -3.66 -13.53
CA ASP A 46 -17.36 -3.99 -13.00
C ASP A 46 -17.96 -5.23 -13.65
N SER A 47 -17.58 -5.54 -14.90
CA SER A 47 -18.01 -6.73 -15.62
C SER A 47 -17.11 -7.95 -15.43
N ALA A 48 -16.04 -7.83 -14.62
CA ALA A 48 -15.10 -8.93 -14.39
C ALA A 48 -15.79 -10.20 -13.89
N THR A 49 -15.37 -11.32 -14.45
CA THR A 49 -15.86 -12.67 -14.06
C THR A 49 -15.02 -13.25 -12.91
N PRO A 50 -15.55 -14.26 -12.19
CA PRO A 50 -14.76 -15.02 -11.23
C PRO A 50 -13.51 -15.66 -11.82
N GLU A 51 -13.58 -16.13 -13.07
CA GLU A 51 -12.44 -16.76 -13.76
C GLU A 51 -11.34 -15.76 -14.09
N GLU A 52 -11.70 -14.56 -14.52
CA GLU A 52 -10.74 -13.47 -14.75
C GLU A 52 -10.08 -13.01 -13.44
N LEU A 53 -10.85 -12.95 -12.35
CA LEU A 53 -10.28 -12.66 -11.02
C LEU A 53 -9.29 -13.75 -10.58
N ARG A 54 -9.59 -15.02 -10.89
CA ARG A 54 -8.67 -16.14 -10.66
C ARG A 54 -7.42 -16.00 -11.53
N ALA A 55 -7.58 -15.72 -12.82
CA ALA A 55 -6.47 -15.53 -13.76
C ALA A 55 -5.56 -14.37 -13.33
N PHE A 56 -6.13 -13.26 -12.87
CA PHE A 56 -5.35 -12.14 -12.32
C PHE A 56 -4.51 -12.54 -11.09
N GLN A 57 -5.06 -13.36 -10.21
CA GLN A 57 -4.31 -13.87 -9.05
C GLN A 57 -3.15 -14.78 -9.48
N LEU A 58 -3.32 -15.59 -10.53
CA LEU A 58 -2.26 -16.41 -11.09
C LEU A 58 -1.18 -15.56 -11.77
N ASP A 59 -1.58 -14.59 -12.61
CA ASP A 59 -0.68 -13.64 -13.25
C ASP A 59 0.19 -12.88 -12.22
N MET A 60 -0.40 -12.43 -11.12
CA MET A 60 0.37 -11.80 -10.04
C MET A 60 1.41 -12.74 -9.43
N LYS A 61 1.12 -14.04 -9.31
CA LYS A 61 2.07 -15.06 -8.82
C LYS A 61 3.18 -15.29 -9.81
N GLU A 62 2.87 -15.46 -11.09
CA GLU A 62 3.82 -15.67 -12.16
C GLU A 62 4.80 -14.50 -12.29
N ARG A 63 4.31 -13.26 -12.11
CA ARG A 63 5.15 -12.05 -12.04
C ARG A 63 5.95 -11.91 -10.74
N GLY A 64 5.86 -12.84 -9.82
CA GLY A 64 6.60 -12.81 -8.55
C GLY A 64 6.14 -11.73 -7.56
N VAL A 65 4.88 -11.30 -7.63
CA VAL A 65 4.35 -10.30 -6.70
C VAL A 65 4.35 -10.85 -5.28
N GLY A 66 5.05 -10.19 -4.37
CA GLY A 66 5.15 -10.62 -2.97
C GLY A 66 3.80 -10.59 -2.24
N ALA A 67 3.63 -11.49 -1.26
CA ALA A 67 2.38 -11.68 -0.52
C ALA A 67 1.77 -10.40 0.07
N PRO A 68 2.52 -9.43 0.64
CA PRO A 68 1.92 -8.19 1.12
C PRO A 68 1.26 -7.36 0.01
N THR A 69 1.92 -7.22 -1.14
CA THR A 69 1.38 -6.48 -2.29
C THR A 69 0.21 -7.23 -2.92
N PHE A 70 0.32 -8.55 -3.04
CA PHE A 70 -0.75 -9.41 -3.52
C PHE A 70 -2.02 -9.25 -2.67
N ASN A 71 -1.89 -9.39 -1.36
CA ASN A 71 -3.01 -9.25 -0.41
C ASN A 71 -3.60 -7.83 -0.42
N ASN A 72 -2.75 -6.81 -0.54
CA ASN A 72 -3.22 -5.44 -0.65
C ASN A 72 -4.10 -5.25 -1.91
N ARG A 73 -3.68 -5.79 -3.07
CA ARG A 73 -4.49 -5.73 -4.30
C ARG A 73 -5.84 -6.41 -4.13
N LEU A 74 -5.88 -7.60 -3.49
CA LEU A 74 -7.16 -8.27 -3.19
C LEU A 74 -8.04 -7.46 -2.24
N THR A 75 -7.46 -6.79 -1.24
CA THR A 75 -8.19 -5.89 -0.34
C THR A 75 -8.85 -4.75 -1.12
N VAL A 76 -8.13 -4.15 -2.07
CA VAL A 76 -8.68 -3.10 -2.94
C VAL A 76 -9.83 -3.63 -3.80
N LEU A 77 -9.65 -4.80 -4.43
CA LEU A 77 -10.70 -5.43 -5.23
C LEU A 77 -11.91 -5.82 -4.39
N SER A 78 -11.69 -6.32 -3.17
CA SER A 78 -12.77 -6.63 -2.23
C SER A 78 -13.59 -5.38 -1.88
N PHE A 79 -12.93 -4.24 -1.64
CA PHE A 79 -13.61 -2.98 -1.40
C PHE A 79 -14.38 -2.50 -2.64
N PHE A 80 -13.77 -2.57 -3.82
CA PHE A 80 -14.40 -2.19 -5.08
C PHE A 80 -15.68 -2.99 -5.35
N PHE A 81 -15.62 -4.32 -5.26
CA PHE A 81 -16.78 -5.17 -5.50
C PHE A 81 -17.84 -5.12 -4.40
N ALA A 82 -17.48 -4.71 -3.19
CA ALA A 82 -18.44 -4.56 -2.10
C ALA A 82 -19.15 -3.21 -2.10
N SER A 83 -18.44 -2.13 -2.39
CA SER A 83 -18.92 -0.75 -2.22
C SER A 83 -19.29 -0.08 -3.54
N THR A 84 -18.40 -0.12 -4.52
CA THR A 84 -18.58 0.61 -5.79
C THR A 84 -19.40 -0.18 -6.80
N CYS A 85 -19.16 -1.49 -6.84
CA CYS A 85 -19.80 -2.40 -7.75
C CYS A 85 -20.48 -3.47 -6.88
N PRO A 86 -21.79 -3.40 -6.59
CA PRO A 86 -22.44 -4.23 -5.56
C PRO A 86 -22.47 -5.71 -5.94
N ARG A 87 -21.29 -6.31 -5.95
CA ARG A 87 -21.01 -7.72 -6.26
C ARG A 87 -20.20 -8.38 -5.14
N PRO A 88 -20.72 -8.42 -3.90
CA PRO A 88 -19.98 -8.93 -2.73
C PRO A 88 -19.62 -10.42 -2.86
N GLU A 89 -20.31 -11.16 -3.70
CA GLU A 89 -20.03 -12.58 -4.00
C GLU A 89 -18.63 -12.78 -4.61
N MET A 90 -18.04 -11.78 -5.27
CA MET A 90 -16.70 -11.85 -5.85
C MET A 90 -15.63 -12.11 -4.78
N LYS A 91 -15.87 -11.70 -3.54
CA LYS A 91 -14.93 -11.89 -2.42
C LYS A 91 -14.60 -13.36 -2.17
N ARG A 92 -15.53 -14.27 -2.36
CA ARG A 92 -15.31 -15.73 -2.17
C ARG A 92 -14.26 -16.32 -3.12
N HIS A 93 -13.98 -15.65 -4.24
CA HIS A 93 -12.98 -16.05 -5.23
C HIS A 93 -11.59 -15.46 -4.97
N MET A 94 -11.43 -14.67 -3.93
CA MET A 94 -10.16 -14.05 -3.53
C MET A 94 -9.43 -14.95 -2.52
N ARG A 95 -8.18 -15.32 -2.85
CA ARG A 95 -7.36 -16.20 -2.02
C ARG A 95 -6.14 -15.44 -1.51
N TYR A 96 -6.24 -14.95 -0.28
CA TYR A 96 -5.14 -14.26 0.39
C TYR A 96 -3.96 -15.21 0.63
N GLN A 97 -2.75 -14.70 0.42
CA GLN A 97 -1.52 -15.45 0.65
C GLN A 97 -1.05 -15.26 2.10
N ARG A 98 -0.47 -16.33 2.67
CA ARG A 98 0.21 -16.22 3.94
C ARG A 98 1.53 -15.48 3.74
N ALA A 99 1.68 -14.30 4.35
CA ALA A 99 2.95 -13.59 4.41
C ALA A 99 3.84 -14.22 5.49
N ALA A 100 5.07 -14.56 5.12
CA ALA A 100 6.06 -14.98 6.12
C ALA A 100 6.37 -13.80 7.04
N LYS A 101 6.19 -14.00 8.34
CA LYS A 101 6.55 -13.00 9.35
C LYS A 101 8.07 -13.03 9.53
N LYS A 102 8.77 -12.08 8.93
CA LYS A 102 10.20 -11.89 9.20
C LYS A 102 10.36 -11.16 10.52
N ILE A 103 11.10 -11.75 11.43
CA ILE A 103 11.50 -11.08 12.68
C ILE A 103 12.54 -10.02 12.29
N PRO A 104 12.35 -8.74 12.67
CA PRO A 104 13.35 -7.71 12.43
C PRO A 104 14.65 -8.04 13.16
N VAL A 105 15.77 -7.67 12.57
CA VAL A 105 17.06 -7.69 13.29
C VAL A 105 17.01 -6.61 14.36
N VAL A 106 17.21 -7.01 15.61
CA VAL A 106 17.30 -6.09 16.73
C VAL A 106 18.77 -5.79 16.96
N LEU A 107 19.14 -4.51 16.83
CA LEU A 107 20.50 -4.04 17.05
C LEU A 107 20.77 -3.85 18.55
N SER A 108 21.99 -4.11 19.01
CA SER A 108 22.42 -3.76 20.35
C SER A 108 22.62 -2.24 20.51
N ALA A 109 22.68 -1.74 21.75
CA ALA A 109 22.92 -0.33 22.02
C ALA A 109 24.26 0.13 21.44
N GLU A 110 25.29 -0.73 21.48
CA GLU A 110 26.64 -0.45 20.95
C GLU A 110 26.61 -0.39 19.41
N GLU A 111 25.83 -1.22 18.75
CA GLU A 111 25.66 -1.19 17.30
C GLU A 111 24.94 0.09 16.87
N VAL A 112 23.90 0.49 17.60
CA VAL A 112 23.20 1.77 17.36
C VAL A 112 24.13 2.95 17.57
N ALA A 113 24.93 2.98 18.63
CA ALA A 113 25.89 4.05 18.88
C ALA A 113 26.88 4.18 17.70
N ARG A 114 27.44 3.07 17.21
CA ARG A 114 28.34 3.07 16.05
C ARG A 114 27.65 3.59 14.77
N ILE A 115 26.39 3.27 14.55
CA ILE A 115 25.63 3.79 13.42
C ILE A 115 25.45 5.31 13.53
N ILE A 116 25.13 5.81 14.73
CA ILE A 116 24.96 7.24 14.98
C ILE A 116 26.29 7.99 14.78
N GLU A 117 27.40 7.43 15.28
CA GLU A 117 28.74 8.01 15.12
C GLU A 117 29.22 8.03 13.67
N ALA A 118 28.88 6.98 12.90
CA ALA A 118 29.22 6.87 11.48
C ALA A 118 28.31 7.71 10.57
N ALA A 119 27.37 8.49 11.12
CA ALA A 119 26.46 9.31 10.33
C ALA A 119 27.21 10.27 9.40
N PRO A 120 26.89 10.31 8.08
CA PRO A 120 27.63 11.09 7.09
C PRO A 120 27.42 12.60 7.23
N GLY A 121 28.38 13.37 6.74
CA GLY A 121 28.30 14.84 6.58
C GLY A 121 28.89 15.63 7.72
N PRO A 122 29.21 16.89 7.43
CA PRO A 122 29.78 17.81 8.43
C PRO A 122 28.68 18.20 9.44
N GLY A 123 29.02 18.11 10.73
CA GLY A 123 28.18 18.60 11.81
C GLY A 123 27.23 17.62 12.44
N LEU A 124 26.43 18.12 13.38
CA LEU A 124 25.56 17.31 14.26
C LEU A 124 24.22 16.93 13.65
N ARG A 125 23.87 17.42 12.46
CA ARG A 125 22.51 17.31 11.90
C ARG A 125 22.01 15.87 11.82
N TYR A 126 22.75 14.98 11.19
CA TYR A 126 22.33 13.59 11.02
C TYR A 126 22.47 12.79 12.32
N ARG A 127 23.52 13.08 13.11
CA ARG A 127 23.67 12.46 14.44
C ARG A 127 22.51 12.84 15.35
N ALA A 128 22.12 14.12 15.38
CA ALA A 128 20.95 14.58 16.15
C ALA A 128 19.65 13.90 15.65
N ALA A 129 19.44 13.85 14.33
CA ALA A 129 18.27 13.20 13.77
C ALA A 129 18.18 11.70 14.14
N PHE A 130 19.29 10.96 14.05
CA PHE A 130 19.32 9.55 14.43
C PHE A 130 19.16 9.34 15.94
N SER A 131 19.78 10.20 16.76
CA SER A 131 19.64 10.14 18.22
C SER A 131 18.21 10.41 18.66
N VAL A 132 17.55 11.41 18.07
CA VAL A 132 16.15 11.74 18.35
C VAL A 132 15.23 10.61 17.86
N ALA A 133 15.49 10.05 16.66
CA ALA A 133 14.73 8.92 16.13
C ALA A 133 14.81 7.71 17.05
N TYR A 134 16.01 7.38 17.52
CA TYR A 134 16.22 6.22 18.40
C TYR A 134 15.67 6.46 19.80
N GLY A 135 15.96 7.60 20.42
CA GLY A 135 15.53 7.93 21.78
C GLY A 135 14.01 8.09 21.90
N GLY A 136 13.37 8.68 20.88
CA GLY A 136 11.92 8.90 20.84
C GLY A 136 11.12 7.76 20.15
N GLY A 137 11.81 6.76 19.58
CA GLY A 137 11.14 5.71 18.79
C GLY A 137 10.44 6.24 17.55
N LEU A 138 10.92 7.33 16.98
CA LEU A 138 10.27 8.06 15.89
C LEU A 138 10.59 7.45 14.52
N ARG A 139 9.60 7.49 13.62
CA ARG A 139 9.80 7.14 12.21
C ARG A 139 10.58 8.24 11.49
N ALA A 140 11.29 7.92 10.43
CA ALA A 140 12.04 8.89 9.64
C ALA A 140 11.20 10.11 9.21
N SER A 141 9.95 9.88 8.79
CA SER A 141 9.03 10.95 8.43
C SER A 141 8.64 11.84 9.62
N GLU A 142 8.54 11.30 10.80
CA GLU A 142 8.23 12.06 12.03
C GLU A 142 9.42 12.94 12.40
N VAL A 143 10.65 12.40 12.36
CA VAL A 143 11.88 13.18 12.61
C VAL A 143 12.02 14.34 11.64
N THR A 144 11.74 14.13 10.34
CA THR A 144 11.88 15.19 9.33
C THR A 144 10.83 16.30 9.44
N HIS A 145 9.74 16.09 10.17
CA HIS A 145 8.68 17.07 10.41
C HIS A 145 8.74 17.70 11.81
N LEU A 146 9.70 17.29 12.66
CA LEU A 146 9.88 17.90 13.97
C LEU A 146 10.24 19.39 13.86
N LYS A 147 9.62 20.18 14.72
CA LYS A 147 9.88 21.61 14.90
C LYS A 147 10.53 21.84 16.26
N VAL A 148 11.20 22.97 16.41
CA VAL A 148 11.85 23.35 17.68
C VAL A 148 10.86 23.37 18.86
N GLY A 149 9.59 23.68 18.61
CA GLY A 149 8.55 23.67 19.65
C GLY A 149 7.99 22.30 20.02
N ASP A 150 8.45 21.22 19.37
CA ASP A 150 8.02 19.85 19.64
C ASP A 150 8.99 19.10 20.58
N ILE A 151 10.10 19.78 20.99
CA ILE A 151 11.20 19.20 21.79
C ILE A 151 11.18 19.83 23.20
#